data_fab0cb968ab82a9b5a2c7c78d911c507
#
_entry.id   fab0cb968ab82a9b5a2c7c78d911c507
#
_cell.length_a   1.000
_cell.length_b   1.000
_cell.length_c   1.000
_cell.angle_alpha   90.00
_cell.angle_beta   90.00
_cell.angle_gamma   90.00
#
_symmetry.space_group_name_H-M   'P 1'
#
loop_
_entity.id
_entity.type
_entity.pdbx_description
1 polymer ?
#
loop_
_entity_poly.entity_id
_entity_poly.type
_entity_poly.pdbx_seq_one_letter_code
_entity_poly.pdbx_strand_id
1 'polypeptide(L)'
;MTGGGQSGTAQTGQWVPDGMTFYLQDVTGGKPLTVANTLDTVTVRVIPANASFFSASPLYVAPGQNSGTVLLTWNAPGVSRVQIWVLSANGAQMTGDMPSTGWTFTGNWAYEGMQFYLQNSTSGSGKGDSNTLRTTQVSADPVPSP
;
A
#
# COMPACT_ATOMS: atom_id res chain seq x y z
N MET A 1 -19.52 8.44 -4.56
CA MET A 1 -18.23 8.63 -3.96
C MET A 1 -17.30 9.49 -4.81
N THR A 2 -16.79 9.11 -5.90
CA THR A 2 -15.98 9.97 -6.77
C THR A 2 -16.55 9.95 -8.16
N GLY A 3 -16.52 11.08 -8.86
CA GLY A 3 -16.95 11.19 -10.25
C GLY A 3 -15.73 11.23 -11.16
N GLY A 4 -15.78 10.44 -12.20
CA GLY A 4 -15.20 10.58 -13.51
C GLY A 4 -13.70 10.90 -13.69
N GLY A 5 -12.78 10.10 -13.17
CA GLY A 5 -11.38 10.09 -13.62
C GLY A 5 -10.94 8.69 -14.02
N GLN A 6 -10.00 8.57 -14.97
CA GLN A 6 -9.43 7.27 -15.36
C GLN A 6 -8.39 6.76 -14.34
N SER A 7 -7.86 7.64 -13.51
CA SER A 7 -6.96 7.31 -12.41
C SER A 7 -7.19 8.24 -11.24
N GLY A 8 -6.94 7.79 -10.03
CA GLY A 8 -7.09 8.60 -8.83
C GLY A 8 -7.07 7.77 -7.56
N THR A 9 -7.09 8.49 -6.43
CA THR A 9 -7.20 7.92 -5.09
C THR A 9 -8.39 8.55 -4.38
N ALA A 10 -9.05 7.78 -3.53
CA ALA A 10 -10.11 8.27 -2.66
C ALA A 10 -9.97 7.64 -1.28
N GLN A 11 -10.20 8.44 -0.24
CA GLN A 11 -10.28 7.95 1.13
C GLN A 11 -11.73 7.74 1.51
N THR A 12 -12.01 6.62 2.17
CA THR A 12 -13.28 6.39 2.84
C THR A 12 -13.26 7.04 4.23
N GLY A 13 -14.43 7.29 4.80
CA GLY A 13 -14.52 7.63 6.23
C GLY A 13 -14.40 6.38 7.11
N GLN A 14 -14.54 6.57 8.43
CA GLN A 14 -14.50 5.48 9.43
C GLN A 14 -15.76 4.58 9.44
N TRP A 15 -16.58 4.64 8.40
CA TRP A 15 -17.86 3.94 8.29
C TRP A 15 -17.77 2.59 7.53
N VAL A 16 -16.58 2.20 7.11
CA VAL A 16 -16.37 1.01 6.26
C VAL A 16 -16.23 -0.24 7.13
N PRO A 17 -17.20 -1.17 7.13
CA PRO A 17 -17.09 -2.43 7.86
C PRO A 17 -16.25 -3.48 7.10
N ASP A 18 -15.87 -4.52 7.84
CA ASP A 18 -15.26 -5.73 7.24
C ASP A 18 -16.19 -6.38 6.23
N GLY A 19 -15.64 -6.87 5.13
CA GLY A 19 -16.38 -7.51 4.06
C GLY A 19 -17.11 -6.54 3.11
N MET A 20 -17.06 -5.22 3.33
CA MET A 20 -17.65 -4.27 2.39
C MET A 20 -16.91 -4.33 1.05
N THR A 21 -17.67 -4.41 -0.04
CA THR A 21 -17.13 -4.42 -1.40
C THR A 21 -17.36 -3.09 -2.09
N PHE A 22 -16.31 -2.53 -2.66
CA PHE A 22 -16.36 -1.38 -3.53
C PHE A 22 -16.27 -1.82 -4.99
N TYR A 23 -16.99 -1.12 -5.85
CA TYR A 23 -17.05 -1.38 -7.28
C TYR A 23 -16.49 -0.18 -8.04
N LEU A 24 -15.51 -0.42 -8.88
CA LEU A 24 -15.08 0.55 -9.88
C LEU A 24 -15.97 0.41 -11.11
N GLN A 25 -16.68 1.47 -11.47
CA GLN A 25 -17.69 1.45 -12.55
C GLN A 25 -17.25 2.32 -13.72
N ASP A 26 -17.44 1.81 -14.95
CA ASP A 26 -17.34 2.63 -16.15
C ASP A 26 -18.62 3.46 -16.32
N VAL A 27 -18.48 4.76 -16.17
CA VAL A 27 -19.59 5.73 -16.35
C VAL A 27 -19.44 6.56 -17.63
N THR A 28 -18.56 6.18 -18.52
CA THR A 28 -18.32 6.88 -19.79
C THR A 28 -19.62 6.97 -20.60
N GLY A 29 -19.92 8.16 -21.07
CA GLY A 29 -21.16 8.38 -21.86
C GLY A 29 -22.48 8.24 -21.09
N GLY A 30 -22.43 8.36 -19.75
CA GLY A 30 -23.62 8.25 -18.90
C GLY A 30 -24.11 6.82 -18.68
N LYS A 31 -23.22 5.82 -18.77
CA LYS A 31 -23.56 4.42 -18.51
C LYS A 31 -24.13 4.24 -17.09
N PRO A 32 -25.17 3.42 -16.92
CA PRO A 32 -25.75 3.15 -15.60
C PRO A 32 -24.80 2.32 -14.72
N LEU A 33 -24.97 2.44 -13.41
CA LEU A 33 -24.25 1.64 -12.41
C LEU A 33 -24.81 0.22 -12.38
N THR A 34 -24.24 -0.66 -13.17
CA THR A 34 -24.65 -2.07 -13.29
C THR A 34 -23.45 -3.00 -13.26
N VAL A 35 -23.67 -4.27 -13.00
CA VAL A 35 -22.64 -5.31 -13.02
C VAL A 35 -21.90 -5.35 -14.39
N ALA A 36 -22.64 -5.12 -15.48
CA ALA A 36 -22.06 -5.11 -16.84
C ALA A 36 -21.05 -3.97 -17.07
N ASN A 37 -21.10 -2.91 -16.28
CA ASN A 37 -20.21 -1.76 -16.36
C ASN A 37 -19.15 -1.75 -15.23
N THR A 38 -19.06 -2.83 -14.45
CA THR A 38 -18.03 -2.99 -13.40
C THR A 38 -16.69 -3.31 -14.04
N LEU A 39 -15.71 -2.46 -13.79
CA LEU A 39 -14.34 -2.65 -14.25
C LEU A 39 -13.53 -3.49 -13.27
N ASP A 40 -13.74 -3.27 -11.96
CA ASP A 40 -13.02 -3.97 -10.90
C ASP A 40 -13.76 -3.88 -9.57
N THR A 41 -13.38 -4.74 -8.63
CA THR A 41 -13.94 -4.75 -7.28
C THR A 41 -12.84 -4.93 -6.24
N VAL A 42 -13.02 -4.32 -5.06
CA VAL A 42 -12.17 -4.55 -3.90
C VAL A 42 -13.02 -4.78 -2.66
N THR A 43 -12.71 -5.84 -1.92
CA THR A 43 -13.36 -6.15 -0.64
C THR A 43 -12.46 -5.74 0.51
N VAL A 44 -13.02 -4.96 1.43
CA VAL A 44 -12.32 -4.51 2.63
C VAL A 44 -12.13 -5.67 3.59
N ARG A 45 -10.93 -5.75 4.18
CA ARG A 45 -10.65 -6.60 5.33
C ARG A 45 -10.24 -5.73 6.50
N VAL A 46 -10.93 -5.87 7.61
CA VAL A 46 -10.52 -5.26 8.87
C VAL A 46 -9.39 -6.08 9.48
N ILE A 47 -8.25 -5.45 9.70
CA ILE A 47 -7.12 -6.06 10.40
C ILE A 47 -7.26 -5.72 11.88
N PRO A 48 -7.27 -6.73 12.81
CA PRO A 48 -7.31 -6.46 14.24
C PRO A 48 -6.18 -5.53 14.67
N ALA A 49 -6.47 -4.62 15.61
CA ALA A 49 -5.50 -3.62 16.07
C ALA A 49 -4.21 -4.21 16.67
N ASN A 50 -4.28 -5.45 17.15
CA ASN A 50 -3.13 -6.20 17.67
C ASN A 50 -2.39 -7.04 16.62
N ALA A 51 -2.88 -7.10 15.39
CA ALA A 51 -2.21 -7.83 14.31
C ALA A 51 -1.01 -7.04 13.79
N SER A 52 0.16 -7.69 13.74
CA SER A 52 1.33 -7.12 13.09
C SER A 52 1.27 -7.35 11.57
N PHE A 53 1.39 -6.27 10.80
CA PHE A 53 1.47 -6.36 9.35
C PHE A 53 2.36 -5.27 8.75
N PHE A 54 2.84 -5.53 7.55
CA PHE A 54 3.48 -4.56 6.66
C PHE A 54 3.15 -4.93 5.24
N SER A 55 2.55 -4.03 4.50
CA SER A 55 2.08 -4.28 3.14
C SER A 55 2.39 -3.13 2.20
N ALA A 56 2.61 -3.47 0.94
CA ALA A 56 2.70 -2.55 -0.18
C ALA A 56 1.43 -2.68 -1.04
N SER A 57 0.88 -1.56 -1.50
CA SER A 57 -0.16 -1.60 -2.52
C SER A 57 0.40 -2.16 -3.83
N PRO A 58 -0.43 -2.70 -4.73
CA PRO A 58 0.02 -3.01 -6.07
C PRO A 58 0.66 -1.79 -6.75
N LEU A 59 1.69 -2.04 -7.55
CA LEU A 59 2.37 -1.02 -8.33
C LEU A 59 1.61 -0.78 -9.64
N TYR A 60 1.11 0.42 -9.81
CA TYR A 60 0.65 0.89 -11.11
C TYR A 60 1.78 1.67 -11.81
N VAL A 61 2.12 1.23 -13.01
CA VAL A 61 3.15 1.87 -13.84
C VAL A 61 2.50 2.43 -15.10
N ALA A 62 2.65 3.73 -15.33
CA ALA A 62 2.12 4.36 -16.54
C ALA A 62 2.82 3.80 -17.80
N PRO A 63 2.14 3.79 -18.96
CA PRO A 63 2.74 3.33 -20.21
C PRO A 63 4.09 3.99 -20.50
N GLY A 64 5.11 3.19 -20.79
CA GLY A 64 6.47 3.65 -21.06
C GLY A 64 7.32 3.98 -19.82
N GLN A 65 6.81 3.74 -18.62
CA GLN A 65 7.55 3.86 -17.36
C GLN A 65 7.90 2.47 -16.80
N ASN A 66 8.95 2.40 -15.99
CA ASN A 66 9.38 1.16 -15.31
C ASN A 66 9.26 1.27 -13.78
N SER A 67 8.77 2.38 -13.28
CA SER A 67 8.60 2.65 -11.86
C SER A 67 7.35 3.48 -11.59
N GLY A 68 6.89 3.46 -10.37
CA GLY A 68 5.71 4.19 -9.93
C GLY A 68 5.72 4.41 -8.42
N THR A 69 4.62 4.91 -7.90
CA THR A 69 4.40 5.16 -6.48
C THR A 69 3.61 4.02 -5.86
N VAL A 70 4.05 3.57 -4.69
CA VAL A 70 3.40 2.52 -3.90
C VAL A 70 3.02 3.09 -2.54
N LEU A 71 1.85 2.73 -2.05
CA LEU A 71 1.42 2.99 -0.67
C LEU A 71 1.92 1.86 0.22
N LEU A 72 2.70 2.22 1.23
CA LEU A 72 3.14 1.32 2.30
C LEU A 72 2.26 1.55 3.54
N THR A 73 1.75 0.47 4.13
CA THR A 73 0.95 0.52 5.35
C THR A 73 1.48 -0.49 6.36
N TRP A 74 1.45 -0.13 7.65
CA TRP A 74 1.97 -0.99 8.70
C TRP A 74 1.22 -0.87 10.01
N ASN A 75 1.29 -1.94 10.78
CA ASN A 75 0.99 -1.98 12.20
C ASN A 75 2.01 -2.89 12.90
N ALA A 76 2.75 -2.34 13.85
CA ALA A 76 3.81 -3.03 14.58
C ALA A 76 3.56 -2.90 16.10
N PRO A 77 2.57 -3.64 16.64
CA PRO A 77 2.28 -3.59 18.07
C PRO A 77 3.49 -4.08 18.88
N GLY A 78 3.73 -3.46 20.04
CA GLY A 78 4.84 -3.82 20.92
C GLY A 78 6.12 -3.02 20.71
N VAL A 79 6.17 -2.14 19.69
CA VAL A 79 7.26 -1.17 19.51
C VAL A 79 6.71 0.24 19.50
N SER A 80 7.52 1.24 19.86
CA SER A 80 7.07 2.63 19.89
C SER A 80 7.40 3.40 18.62
N ARG A 81 8.45 3.00 17.89
CA ARG A 81 8.92 3.64 16.67
C ARG A 81 9.41 2.62 15.66
N VAL A 82 9.18 2.94 14.39
CA VAL A 82 9.65 2.15 13.25
C VAL A 82 10.33 3.04 12.21
N GLN A 83 11.17 2.43 11.39
CA GLN A 83 11.76 3.01 10.18
C GLN A 83 11.52 2.06 9.02
N ILE A 84 11.44 2.60 7.80
CA ILE A 84 11.36 1.80 6.58
C ILE A 84 12.70 1.89 5.85
N TRP A 85 13.24 0.74 5.51
CA TRP A 85 14.48 0.56 4.77
C TRP A 85 14.21 -0.14 3.44
N VAL A 86 15.03 0.11 2.44
CA VAL A 86 14.80 -0.32 1.05
C VAL A 86 15.90 -1.30 0.64
N LEU A 87 15.52 -2.34 -0.10
CA LEU A 87 16.34 -3.39 -0.71
C LEU A 87 16.95 -4.38 0.30
N SER A 88 17.32 -3.94 1.48
CA SER A 88 17.80 -4.81 2.56
C SER A 88 17.64 -4.13 3.91
N ALA A 89 17.75 -4.90 4.99
CA ALA A 89 17.76 -4.39 6.37
C ALA A 89 18.94 -3.45 6.66
N ASN A 90 19.97 -3.50 5.84
CA ASN A 90 21.17 -2.65 5.89
C ASN A 90 21.28 -1.69 4.69
N GLY A 91 20.24 -1.60 3.89
CA GLY A 91 20.19 -0.82 2.67
C GLY A 91 20.03 0.68 2.90
N ALA A 92 19.26 1.34 2.05
CA ALA A 92 18.96 2.75 2.17
C ALA A 92 17.78 2.98 3.13
N GLN A 93 17.93 3.92 4.05
CA GLN A 93 16.84 4.36 4.89
C GLN A 93 15.89 5.25 4.08
N MET A 94 14.61 4.86 4.02
CA MET A 94 13.57 5.61 3.33
C MET A 94 12.91 6.65 4.25
N THR A 95 12.61 6.27 5.49
CA THR A 95 11.92 7.16 6.45
C THR A 95 12.78 7.40 7.69
N GLY A 96 12.59 8.57 8.32
CA GLY A 96 12.99 8.75 9.73
C GLY A 96 12.12 7.90 10.65
N ASP A 97 12.17 8.19 11.95
CA ASP A 97 11.31 7.54 12.94
C ASP A 97 9.83 7.86 12.69
N MET A 98 9.04 6.82 12.59
CA MET A 98 7.59 6.85 12.39
C MET A 98 6.88 6.17 13.56
N PRO A 99 5.61 6.48 13.83
CA PRO A 99 4.80 5.73 14.79
C PRO A 99 4.72 4.24 14.44
N SER A 100 4.44 3.41 15.43
CA SER A 100 4.28 1.95 15.26
C SER A 100 3.13 1.55 14.33
N THR A 101 2.22 2.46 14.04
CA THR A 101 1.11 2.26 13.10
C THR A 101 1.05 3.45 12.15
N GLY A 102 0.89 3.20 10.85
CA GLY A 102 0.80 4.29 9.90
C GLY A 102 0.84 3.85 8.44
N TRP A 103 1.03 4.84 7.60
CA TRP A 103 1.19 4.68 6.17
C TRP A 103 2.09 5.76 5.59
N THR A 104 2.69 5.48 4.44
CA THR A 104 3.45 6.46 3.66
C THR A 104 3.46 6.06 2.19
N PHE A 105 3.65 7.03 1.32
CA PHE A 105 3.93 6.74 -0.09
C PHE A 105 5.44 6.64 -0.33
N THR A 106 5.84 5.77 -1.26
CA THR A 106 7.15 5.88 -1.91
C THR A 106 7.15 7.10 -2.84
N GLY A 107 8.30 7.53 -3.32
CA GLY A 107 8.34 8.38 -4.51
C GLY A 107 8.00 7.57 -5.76
N ASN A 108 8.03 8.22 -6.92
CA ASN A 108 7.81 7.59 -8.22
C ASN A 108 9.01 6.74 -8.70
N TRP A 109 9.63 6.00 -7.78
CA TRP A 109 10.84 5.21 -7.98
C TRP A 109 10.69 3.73 -7.61
N ALA A 110 9.55 3.34 -7.04
CA ALA A 110 9.30 1.94 -6.72
C ALA A 110 9.12 1.11 -8.01
N TYR A 111 9.67 -0.08 -8.05
CA TYR A 111 9.57 -1.01 -9.18
C TYR A 111 9.15 -2.40 -8.70
N GLU A 112 8.66 -3.22 -9.61
CA GLU A 112 8.25 -4.59 -9.32
C GLU A 112 9.39 -5.41 -8.73
N GLY A 113 9.10 -6.15 -7.67
CA GLY A 113 10.10 -6.94 -6.95
C GLY A 113 10.91 -6.18 -5.90
N MET A 114 10.77 -4.85 -5.81
CA MET A 114 11.45 -4.08 -4.78
C MET A 114 11.01 -4.49 -3.39
N GLN A 115 11.97 -4.68 -2.49
CA GLN A 115 11.70 -5.08 -1.11
C GLN A 115 11.81 -3.90 -0.15
N PHE A 116 10.89 -3.86 0.81
CA PHE A 116 10.87 -2.92 1.93
C PHE A 116 10.95 -3.68 3.24
N TYR A 117 11.67 -3.10 4.19
CA TYR A 117 11.94 -3.65 5.52
C TYR A 117 11.40 -2.69 6.57
N LEU A 118 10.44 -3.15 7.37
CA LEU A 118 9.95 -2.42 8.54
C LEU A 118 10.84 -2.75 9.72
N GLN A 119 11.55 -1.76 10.23
CA GLN A 119 12.56 -1.90 11.25
C GLN A 119 12.11 -1.29 12.58
N ASN A 120 12.38 -1.97 13.69
CA ASN A 120 12.22 -1.42 15.03
C ASN A 120 13.30 -0.36 15.30
N SER A 121 12.91 0.88 15.51
CA SER A 121 13.82 1.97 15.88
C SER A 121 13.58 2.53 17.29
N THR A 122 12.86 1.78 18.13
CA THR A 122 12.54 2.20 19.51
C THR A 122 13.79 2.54 20.33
N SER A 123 14.88 1.79 20.15
CA SER A 123 16.13 1.96 20.91
C SER A 123 17.23 2.69 20.15
N GLY A 124 16.92 3.31 18.99
CA GLY A 124 17.90 4.01 18.16
C GLY A 124 17.73 3.70 16.69
N SER A 125 18.84 3.52 15.94
CA SER A 125 18.78 3.18 14.52
C SER A 125 18.10 1.83 14.29
N GLY A 126 17.14 1.80 13.38
CA GLY A 126 16.49 0.56 12.92
C GLY A 126 17.38 -0.32 12.04
N LYS A 127 18.59 0.10 11.70
CA LYS A 127 19.49 -0.62 10.80
C LYS A 127 19.82 -2.02 11.30
N GLY A 128 19.70 -3.02 10.43
CA GLY A 128 20.16 -4.38 10.69
C GLY A 128 19.06 -5.43 10.79
N ASP A 129 19.41 -6.67 10.44
CA ASP A 129 18.48 -7.80 10.39
C ASP A 129 17.81 -8.10 11.74
N SER A 130 18.53 -7.89 12.84
CA SER A 130 17.98 -8.10 14.20
C SER A 130 16.85 -7.14 14.57
N ASN A 131 16.72 -6.02 13.87
CA ASN A 131 15.66 -5.03 14.07
C ASN A 131 14.49 -5.21 13.09
N THR A 132 14.58 -6.15 12.15
CA THR A 132 13.53 -6.38 11.15
C THR A 132 12.28 -6.97 11.81
N LEU A 133 11.18 -6.23 11.74
CA LEU A 133 9.86 -6.67 12.22
C LEU A 133 9.10 -7.42 11.13
N ARG A 134 9.12 -6.87 9.92
CA ARG A 134 8.41 -7.39 8.75
C ARG A 134 9.10 -6.93 7.47
N THR A 135 8.85 -7.69 6.41
CA THR A 135 9.22 -7.31 5.04
C THR A 135 8.00 -7.34 4.14
N THR A 136 8.02 -6.53 3.10
CA THR A 136 7.03 -6.59 2.02
C THR A 136 7.73 -6.38 0.68
N GLN A 137 7.15 -6.92 -0.38
CA GLN A 137 7.65 -6.79 -1.73
C GLN A 137 6.61 -6.15 -2.63
N VAL A 138 7.05 -5.29 -3.51
CA VAL A 138 6.19 -4.67 -4.52
C VAL A 138 5.81 -5.71 -5.56
N SER A 139 4.52 -5.86 -5.81
CA SER A 139 3.98 -6.62 -6.93
C SER A 139 3.39 -5.67 -7.96
N ALA A 140 3.58 -5.96 -9.24
CA ALA A 140 2.83 -5.27 -10.27
C ALA A 140 1.34 -5.60 -10.14
N ASP A 141 0.50 -4.62 -10.45
CA ASP A 141 -0.91 -4.91 -10.65
C ASP A 141 -1.04 -5.81 -11.90
N PRO A 142 -1.66 -6.99 -11.80
CA PRO A 142 -1.86 -7.81 -12.99
C PRO A 142 -2.67 -6.98 -13.99
N VAL A 143 -2.02 -6.61 -15.10
CA VAL A 143 -2.72 -5.96 -16.21
C VAL A 143 -3.81 -6.92 -16.66
N PRO A 144 -5.11 -6.52 -16.63
CA PRO A 144 -6.16 -7.37 -17.16
C PRO A 144 -5.78 -7.75 -18.58
N SER A 145 -5.71 -9.05 -18.84
CA SER A 145 -5.54 -9.54 -20.23
C SER A 145 -6.68 -8.98 -21.08
N PRO A 146 -6.39 -8.49 -22.27
CA PRO A 146 -7.41 -7.97 -23.17
C PRO A 146 -8.42 -9.03 -23.57
#